data_d2098ae732e6e431239077fa5697faf2
#
_entry.id   d2098ae732e6e431239077fa5697faf2
#
_cell.length_a   1.000
_cell.length_b   1.000
_cell.length_c   1.000
_cell.angle_alpha   90.00
_cell.angle_beta   90.00
_cell.angle_gamma   90.00
#
_symmetry.space_group_name_H-M   'P 1'
#
loop_
_entity.id
_entity.type
_entity.pdbx_description
1 polymer ?
#
loop_
_entity_poly.entity_id
_entity_poly.type
_entity_poly.pdbx_seq_one_letter_code
_entity_poly.pdbx_strand_id
1 'polypeptide(L)'
;MKNLNHRMIFTACALVAVKEGAILHKGTEYSLFHQTILNQLSKSLKEAKKQNEKLDLLCEVYSEIKMNTTNNQVAIDNFIDWVNEISDLIKSDKWNGEDVMAIFFNEFNRYKGKSERGQVFTPDHITSFMYRLIDVTQKDVVLDAACGSGAFLVKSMCNMIKEAGGINTKKATEIKGKQLYGIEFDREIYALACANMLIHKDGKTNLEQLDSRTEEASKWIRDIYVKLEGENQGKSVTKVLMNPPFERTYGCMTIVKNVLDSVPAGTTCAFILPDKKLEKDLLDKKYGNKVLKDHRLTTIVKLPEKTFSGVTASIFVFESGKPQNEQNIIGYYIEEDGLETVKNQGRQDIKNRWDDIENYWIQAIHDGVDPKYNTRQIINPTEHLSYQMPEKPFEICEEDFLKTMMDYEMYKRGIDVKA
;
A
#
# COMPACT_ATOMS: atom_id res chain seq x y z
N MET A 1 11.27 6.72 -22.27
CA MET A 1 11.49 6.99 -20.83
C MET A 1 12.15 5.76 -20.20
N LYS A 2 13.27 5.92 -19.48
CA LYS A 2 13.95 4.82 -18.78
C LYS A 2 13.50 4.73 -17.31
N ASN A 3 13.18 5.86 -16.68
CA ASN A 3 12.73 5.93 -15.29
C ASN A 3 11.26 5.49 -15.14
N LEU A 4 10.96 4.59 -14.22
CA LEU A 4 9.62 4.09 -13.94
C LEU A 4 8.69 5.18 -13.42
N ASN A 5 9.17 5.98 -12.46
CA ASN A 5 8.38 7.07 -11.87
C ASN A 5 7.96 8.06 -12.95
N HIS A 6 8.87 8.42 -13.86
CA HIS A 6 8.54 9.30 -14.99
C HIS A 6 7.47 8.71 -15.91
N ARG A 7 7.47 7.38 -16.16
CA ARG A 7 6.39 6.72 -16.95
C ARG A 7 5.06 6.84 -16.23
N MET A 8 5.04 6.58 -14.94
CA MET A 8 3.83 6.65 -14.12
C MET A 8 3.29 8.09 -14.04
N ILE A 9 4.14 9.06 -13.74
CA ILE A 9 3.76 10.48 -13.68
C ILE A 9 3.25 10.96 -15.03
N PHE A 10 3.93 10.61 -16.12
CA PHE A 10 3.50 10.97 -17.47
C PHE A 10 2.10 10.45 -17.79
N THR A 11 1.84 9.18 -17.48
CA THR A 11 0.52 8.57 -17.70
C THR A 11 -0.54 9.18 -16.78
N ALA A 12 -0.22 9.38 -15.51
CA ALA A 12 -1.11 10.00 -14.56
C ALA A 12 -1.50 11.42 -14.97
N CYS A 13 -0.53 12.24 -15.40
CA CYS A 13 -0.77 13.60 -15.89
C CYS A 13 -1.64 13.62 -17.13
N ALA A 14 -1.45 12.69 -18.06
CA ALA A 14 -2.30 12.58 -19.25
C ALA A 14 -3.75 12.23 -18.87
N LEU A 15 -3.96 11.29 -17.95
CA LEU A 15 -5.29 10.92 -17.45
C LEU A 15 -5.97 12.09 -16.72
N VAL A 16 -5.23 12.80 -15.86
CA VAL A 16 -5.75 13.99 -15.18
C VAL A 16 -6.14 15.05 -16.19
N ALA A 17 -5.28 15.35 -17.19
CA ALA A 17 -5.56 16.35 -18.21
C ALA A 17 -6.80 15.99 -19.04
N VAL A 18 -6.96 14.74 -19.49
CA VAL A 18 -8.14 14.28 -20.23
C VAL A 18 -9.39 14.34 -19.35
N LYS A 19 -9.29 13.97 -18.08
CA LYS A 19 -10.39 14.13 -17.13
C LYS A 19 -10.83 15.56 -16.97
N GLU A 20 -9.89 16.49 -16.95
CA GLU A 20 -10.13 17.95 -16.86
C GLU A 20 -10.50 18.61 -18.20
N GLY A 21 -10.68 17.79 -19.25
CA GLY A 21 -11.22 18.24 -20.55
C GLY A 21 -10.17 18.46 -21.64
N ALA A 22 -8.93 17.99 -21.47
CA ALA A 22 -7.98 17.98 -22.58
C ALA A 22 -8.45 17.04 -23.69
N ILE A 23 -8.31 17.48 -24.94
CA ILE A 23 -8.55 16.66 -26.11
C ILE A 23 -7.19 16.34 -26.73
N LEU A 24 -6.82 15.06 -26.71
CA LEU A 24 -5.58 14.57 -27.28
C LEU A 24 -5.85 14.02 -28.68
N HIS A 25 -5.20 14.55 -29.69
CA HIS A 25 -5.38 14.16 -31.09
C HIS A 25 -4.24 13.29 -31.59
N LYS A 26 -4.56 12.21 -32.30
CA LYS A 26 -3.57 11.40 -33.03
C LYS A 26 -2.88 12.23 -34.11
N GLY A 27 -1.67 11.83 -34.47
CA GLY A 27 -0.85 12.55 -35.45
C GLY A 27 -0.24 13.84 -34.90
N THR A 28 -0.46 14.19 -33.63
CA THR A 28 0.10 15.37 -33.00
C THR A 28 1.56 15.13 -32.67
N GLU A 29 2.44 16.08 -33.02
CA GLU A 29 3.85 16.02 -32.62
C GLU A 29 3.99 16.01 -31.08
N TYR A 30 5.02 15.35 -30.58
CA TYR A 30 5.25 15.21 -29.15
C TYR A 30 5.25 16.53 -28.39
N SER A 31 5.89 17.55 -28.95
CA SER A 31 5.95 18.88 -28.32
C SER A 31 4.57 19.48 -28.06
N LEU A 32 3.69 19.40 -29.06
CA LEU A 32 2.31 19.90 -28.95
C LEU A 32 1.47 18.99 -28.04
N PHE A 33 1.62 17.68 -28.13
CA PHE A 33 0.98 16.72 -27.25
C PHE A 33 1.34 16.98 -25.77
N HIS A 34 2.65 17.11 -25.48
CA HIS A 34 3.14 17.41 -24.13
C HIS A 34 2.62 18.76 -23.61
N GLN A 35 2.65 19.80 -24.48
CA GLN A 35 2.17 21.13 -24.13
C GLN A 35 0.65 21.15 -23.90
N THR A 36 -0.12 20.35 -24.61
CA THR A 36 -1.58 20.24 -24.42
C THR A 36 -1.90 19.74 -23.03
N ILE A 37 -1.20 18.69 -22.56
CA ILE A 37 -1.35 18.16 -21.19
C ILE A 37 -0.96 19.23 -20.17
N LEU A 38 0.21 19.86 -20.32
CA LEU A 38 0.71 20.85 -19.40
C LEU A 38 -0.22 22.09 -19.30
N ASN A 39 -0.73 22.56 -20.43
CA ASN A 39 -1.65 23.69 -20.47
C ASN A 39 -2.98 23.37 -19.75
N GLN A 40 -3.51 22.14 -19.93
CA GLN A 40 -4.74 21.76 -19.26
C GLN A 40 -4.55 21.63 -17.75
N LEU A 41 -3.45 21.00 -17.31
CA LEU A 41 -3.10 20.95 -15.90
C LEU A 41 -2.97 22.34 -15.29
N SER A 42 -2.27 23.26 -15.97
CA SER A 42 -2.10 24.64 -15.54
C SER A 42 -3.40 25.47 -15.56
N LYS A 43 -4.35 25.14 -16.46
CA LYS A 43 -5.67 25.77 -16.48
C LYS A 43 -6.52 25.31 -15.28
N SER A 44 -6.54 24.03 -15.01
CA SER A 44 -7.25 23.45 -13.84
C SER A 44 -6.72 24.03 -12.53
N LEU A 45 -5.43 24.34 -12.45
CA LEU A 45 -4.81 25.09 -11.35
C LEU A 45 -5.43 26.46 -11.09
N LYS A 46 -5.63 27.23 -12.15
CA LYS A 46 -6.17 28.61 -12.04
C LYS A 46 -7.62 28.62 -11.57
N GLU A 47 -8.37 27.58 -11.86
CA GLU A 47 -9.78 27.45 -11.48
C GLU A 47 -9.94 26.97 -10.03
N ALA A 48 -8.98 26.24 -9.49
CA ALA A 48 -9.00 25.63 -8.17
C ALA A 48 -8.23 26.42 -7.10
N LYS A 49 -8.73 27.59 -6.72
CA LYS A 49 -8.06 28.61 -5.85
C LYS A 49 -7.42 28.11 -4.52
N LYS A 50 -7.65 26.90 -4.05
CA LYS A 50 -7.09 26.33 -2.80
C LYS A 50 -6.23 25.07 -2.98
N GLN A 51 -6.06 24.59 -4.21
CA GLN A 51 -5.27 23.38 -4.53
C GLN A 51 -3.99 23.70 -5.30
N ASN A 52 -3.64 24.95 -5.40
CA ASN A 52 -2.65 25.45 -6.35
C ASN A 52 -1.27 24.80 -6.19
N GLU A 53 -0.77 24.65 -4.97
CA GLU A 53 0.60 24.16 -4.73
C GLU A 53 0.83 22.72 -5.20
N LYS A 54 -0.17 21.82 -5.02
CA LYS A 54 -0.04 20.39 -5.37
C LYS A 54 -0.09 20.16 -6.88
N LEU A 55 -0.95 20.91 -7.57
CA LEU A 55 -1.02 20.86 -9.02
C LEU A 55 0.18 21.61 -9.66
N ASP A 56 0.69 22.68 -9.04
CA ASP A 56 1.90 23.37 -9.47
C ASP A 56 3.07 22.38 -9.44
N LEU A 57 3.24 21.63 -8.36
CA LEU A 57 4.26 20.61 -8.26
C LEU A 57 4.08 19.52 -9.33
N LEU A 58 2.85 19.08 -9.59
CA LEU A 58 2.57 18.09 -10.64
C LEU A 58 2.95 18.62 -12.03
N CYS A 59 2.65 19.89 -12.31
CA CYS A 59 3.06 20.58 -13.55
C CYS A 59 4.57 20.70 -13.66
N GLU A 60 5.26 21.05 -12.57
CA GLU A 60 6.72 21.14 -12.54
C GLU A 60 7.35 19.80 -12.83
N VAL A 61 6.99 18.76 -12.08
CA VAL A 61 7.54 17.40 -12.26
C VAL A 61 7.24 16.88 -13.66
N TYR A 62 6.03 17.09 -14.17
CA TYR A 62 5.69 16.70 -15.53
C TYR A 62 6.55 17.44 -16.58
N SER A 63 6.82 18.73 -16.40
CA SER A 63 7.63 19.54 -17.34
C SER A 63 9.09 19.09 -17.40
N GLU A 64 9.61 18.46 -16.34
CA GLU A 64 10.97 17.93 -16.26
C GLU A 64 11.12 16.61 -17.04
N ILE A 65 10.01 15.94 -17.36
CA ILE A 65 10.03 14.63 -18.06
C ILE A 65 10.35 14.83 -19.54
N LYS A 66 11.54 14.38 -19.94
CA LYS A 66 12.00 14.40 -21.33
C LYS A 66 11.85 13.04 -21.98
N MET A 67 11.26 13.00 -23.17
CA MET A 67 11.19 11.83 -24.01
C MET A 67 12.10 11.98 -25.23
N ASN A 68 12.75 10.87 -25.61
CA ASN A 68 13.36 10.80 -26.92
C ASN A 68 12.26 10.53 -27.97
N THR A 69 11.99 11.49 -28.82
CA THR A 69 10.84 11.53 -29.72
C THR A 69 11.16 11.13 -31.17
N THR A 70 12.40 10.73 -31.44
CA THR A 70 12.81 10.32 -32.77
C THR A 70 12.06 9.04 -33.19
N ASN A 71 11.21 9.11 -34.22
CA ASN A 71 10.43 8.01 -34.82
C ASN A 71 9.37 7.32 -33.92
N ASN A 72 8.71 8.03 -33.01
CA ASN A 72 7.77 7.45 -32.05
C ASN A 72 6.30 7.86 -32.23
N GLN A 73 5.89 8.38 -33.42
CA GLN A 73 4.50 8.84 -33.62
C GLN A 73 3.47 7.74 -33.35
N VAL A 74 3.71 6.53 -33.86
CA VAL A 74 2.80 5.39 -33.62
C VAL A 74 2.65 5.08 -32.12
N ALA A 75 3.73 5.19 -31.36
CA ALA A 75 3.67 4.96 -29.91
C ALA A 75 2.88 6.06 -29.19
N ILE A 76 2.98 7.31 -29.65
CA ILE A 76 2.21 8.44 -29.11
C ILE A 76 0.72 8.23 -29.42
N ASP A 77 0.38 7.87 -30.65
CA ASP A 77 -0.99 7.66 -31.09
C ASP A 77 -1.66 6.50 -30.30
N ASN A 78 -0.94 5.39 -30.13
CA ASN A 78 -1.41 4.27 -29.30
C ASN A 78 -1.58 4.69 -27.82
N PHE A 79 -0.67 5.50 -27.29
CA PHE A 79 -0.79 6.00 -25.93
C PHE A 79 -2.01 6.91 -25.76
N ILE A 80 -2.34 7.74 -26.74
CA ILE A 80 -3.53 8.58 -26.75
C ILE A 80 -4.80 7.72 -26.72
N ASP A 81 -4.85 6.65 -27.53
CA ASP A 81 -5.99 5.71 -27.53
C ASP A 81 -6.19 5.11 -26.14
N TRP A 82 -5.12 4.56 -25.53
CA TRP A 82 -5.21 3.95 -24.22
C TRP A 82 -5.61 4.93 -23.12
N VAL A 83 -5.09 6.16 -23.13
CA VAL A 83 -5.47 7.18 -22.15
C VAL A 83 -6.95 7.51 -22.27
N ASN A 84 -7.46 7.64 -23.49
CA ASN A 84 -8.89 7.94 -23.71
C ASN A 84 -9.77 6.76 -23.25
N GLU A 85 -9.43 5.52 -23.65
CA GLU A 85 -10.16 4.31 -23.22
C GLU A 85 -10.20 4.16 -21.69
N ILE A 86 -9.04 4.34 -21.03
CA ILE A 86 -8.95 4.25 -19.56
C ILE A 86 -9.76 5.38 -18.91
N SER A 87 -9.68 6.60 -19.45
CA SER A 87 -10.46 7.74 -18.93
C SER A 87 -11.97 7.49 -19.02
N ASP A 88 -12.42 6.87 -20.09
CA ASP A 88 -13.83 6.54 -20.30
C ASP A 88 -14.28 5.39 -19.37
N LEU A 89 -13.43 4.40 -19.15
CA LEU A 89 -13.68 3.33 -18.17
C LEU A 89 -13.81 3.88 -16.75
N ILE A 90 -12.90 4.77 -16.33
CA ILE A 90 -12.96 5.40 -15.00
C ILE A 90 -14.23 6.25 -14.81
N LYS A 91 -14.77 6.82 -15.88
CA LYS A 91 -16.01 7.59 -15.85
C LYS A 91 -17.27 6.71 -15.87
N SER A 92 -17.14 5.45 -16.24
CA SER A 92 -18.26 4.53 -16.38
C SER A 92 -18.75 3.99 -15.03
N ASP A 93 -20.01 3.56 -14.96
CA ASP A 93 -20.58 2.89 -13.78
C ASP A 93 -19.98 1.49 -13.54
N LYS A 94 -19.15 1.00 -14.47
CA LYS A 94 -18.45 -0.29 -14.36
C LYS A 94 -17.16 -0.20 -13.54
N TRP A 95 -16.69 1.01 -13.25
CA TRP A 95 -15.47 1.21 -12.47
C TRP A 95 -15.71 0.90 -10.99
N ASN A 96 -15.04 -0.12 -10.48
CA ASN A 96 -15.18 -0.60 -9.10
C ASN A 96 -14.27 0.11 -8.09
N GLY A 97 -13.61 1.19 -8.49
CA GLY A 97 -12.68 1.94 -7.62
C GLY A 97 -11.33 1.25 -7.44
N GLU A 98 -10.86 0.51 -8.45
CA GLU A 98 -9.52 -0.05 -8.48
C GLU A 98 -8.47 1.05 -8.56
N ASP A 99 -7.32 0.86 -7.92
CA ASP A 99 -6.21 1.81 -7.98
C ASP A 99 -5.52 1.76 -9.36
N VAL A 100 -5.83 2.75 -10.20
CA VAL A 100 -5.28 2.89 -11.55
C VAL A 100 -3.75 2.94 -11.53
N MET A 101 -3.16 3.61 -10.53
CA MET A 101 -1.70 3.72 -10.45
C MET A 101 -1.05 2.42 -10.03
N ALA A 102 -1.69 1.62 -9.18
CA ALA A 102 -1.21 0.28 -8.85
C ALA A 102 -1.21 -0.64 -10.08
N ILE A 103 -2.25 -0.57 -10.93
CA ILE A 103 -2.32 -1.32 -12.19
C ILE A 103 -1.17 -0.91 -13.11
N PHE A 104 -0.95 0.40 -13.34
CA PHE A 104 0.15 0.88 -14.17
C PHE A 104 1.51 0.52 -13.60
N PHE A 105 1.69 0.61 -12.30
CA PHE A 105 2.92 0.21 -11.66
C PHE A 105 3.25 -1.26 -11.94
N ASN A 106 2.28 -2.15 -11.77
CA ASN A 106 2.46 -3.56 -12.06
C ASN A 106 2.81 -3.80 -13.53
N GLU A 107 2.12 -3.11 -14.46
CA GLU A 107 2.42 -3.20 -15.89
C GLU A 107 3.82 -2.67 -16.25
N PHE A 108 4.19 -1.51 -15.73
CA PHE A 108 5.49 -0.92 -16.02
C PHE A 108 6.65 -1.69 -15.36
N ASN A 109 6.43 -2.32 -14.21
CA ASN A 109 7.43 -3.18 -13.57
C ASN A 109 7.81 -4.41 -14.39
N ARG A 110 6.93 -4.88 -15.29
CA ARG A 110 7.25 -5.98 -16.21
C ARG A 110 8.47 -5.69 -17.07
N TYR A 111 8.75 -4.43 -17.30
CA TYR A 111 9.83 -3.96 -18.17
C TYR A 111 11.05 -3.44 -17.40
N LYS A 112 11.13 -3.67 -16.08
CA LYS A 112 12.27 -3.24 -15.25
C LYS A 112 13.53 -4.03 -15.58
N GLY A 113 14.62 -3.28 -15.79
CA GLY A 113 15.98 -3.80 -15.68
C GLY A 113 16.36 -4.05 -14.19
N LYS A 114 17.37 -4.91 -13.94
CA LYS A 114 17.81 -5.30 -12.58
C LYS A 114 18.29 -4.14 -11.67
N SER A 115 18.41 -2.92 -12.17
CA SER A 115 19.03 -1.77 -11.49
C SER A 115 18.08 -0.81 -10.77
N GLU A 116 16.76 -0.92 -10.96
CA GLU A 116 15.79 0.00 -10.35
C GLU A 116 15.07 -0.65 -9.16
N ARG A 117 15.85 -1.07 -8.15
CA ARG A 117 15.32 -1.58 -6.88
C ARG A 117 15.26 -0.43 -5.88
N GLY A 118 14.11 -0.11 -5.33
CA GLY A 118 14.03 0.92 -4.28
C GLY A 118 12.64 1.18 -3.73
N GLN A 119 11.57 1.05 -4.50
CA GLN A 119 10.23 1.28 -3.99
C GLN A 119 9.40 0.01 -4.01
N VAL A 120 8.86 -0.34 -2.85
CA VAL A 120 7.97 -1.49 -2.67
C VAL A 120 6.55 -0.94 -2.61
N PHE A 121 5.82 -1.08 -3.72
CA PHE A 121 4.39 -0.76 -3.72
C PHE A 121 3.60 -1.87 -3.05
N THR A 122 2.57 -1.48 -2.33
CA THR A 122 1.68 -2.44 -1.68
C THR A 122 0.77 -3.08 -2.71
N PRO A 123 0.74 -4.42 -2.82
CA PRO A 123 -0.20 -5.10 -3.72
C PRO A 123 -1.66 -4.77 -3.37
N ASP A 124 -2.52 -4.62 -4.39
CA ASP A 124 -3.91 -4.20 -4.20
C ASP A 124 -4.70 -5.14 -3.27
N HIS A 125 -4.49 -6.44 -3.39
CA HIS A 125 -5.13 -7.42 -2.51
C HIS A 125 -4.72 -7.26 -1.04
N ILE A 126 -3.50 -6.81 -0.75
CA ILE A 126 -3.06 -6.51 0.63
C ILE A 126 -3.66 -5.20 1.13
N THR A 127 -3.83 -4.19 0.27
CA THR A 127 -4.52 -2.96 0.68
C THR A 127 -5.98 -3.22 1.04
N SER A 128 -6.68 -4.08 0.28
CA SER A 128 -8.04 -4.54 0.59
C SER A 128 -8.09 -5.28 1.92
N PHE A 129 -7.20 -6.26 2.09
CA PHE A 129 -7.12 -7.05 3.32
C PHE A 129 -6.90 -6.17 4.56
N MET A 130 -5.94 -5.25 4.52
CA MET A 130 -5.65 -4.37 5.66
C MET A 130 -6.81 -3.42 5.97
N TYR A 131 -7.49 -2.89 4.96
CA TYR A 131 -8.68 -2.07 5.12
C TYR A 131 -9.77 -2.81 5.93
N ARG A 132 -10.02 -4.07 5.58
CA ARG A 132 -11.00 -4.94 6.26
C ARG A 132 -10.51 -5.41 7.61
N LEU A 133 -9.23 -5.72 7.73
CA LEU A 133 -8.62 -6.24 8.97
C LEU A 133 -8.82 -5.31 10.17
N ILE A 134 -8.77 -4.00 9.96
CA ILE A 134 -8.95 -3.02 11.03
C ILE A 134 -10.32 -2.34 11.01
N ASP A 135 -11.30 -2.91 10.30
CA ASP A 135 -12.68 -2.43 10.23
C ASP A 135 -12.79 -0.94 9.89
N VAL A 136 -12.18 -0.52 8.79
CA VAL A 136 -12.38 0.84 8.30
C VAL A 136 -13.79 0.99 7.75
N THR A 137 -14.47 2.05 8.16
CA THR A 137 -15.85 2.36 7.78
C THR A 137 -15.98 3.78 7.20
N GLN A 138 -17.10 4.09 6.58
CA GLN A 138 -17.41 5.44 6.10
C GLN A 138 -17.37 6.55 7.18
N LYS A 139 -17.29 6.18 8.46
CA LYS A 139 -17.25 7.12 9.60
C LYS A 139 -15.83 7.43 10.07
N ASP A 140 -14.84 6.75 9.54
CA ASP A 140 -13.45 6.86 9.97
C ASP A 140 -12.72 8.02 9.28
N VAL A 141 -11.68 8.49 9.94
CA VAL A 141 -10.67 9.40 9.39
C VAL A 141 -9.38 8.59 9.25
N VAL A 142 -8.96 8.37 8.01
CA VAL A 142 -7.86 7.47 7.65
C VAL A 142 -6.60 8.27 7.37
N LEU A 143 -5.49 7.81 7.94
CA LEU A 143 -4.15 8.34 7.71
C LEU A 143 -3.24 7.27 7.10
N ASP A 144 -2.46 7.67 6.08
CA ASP A 144 -1.29 6.95 5.58
C ASP A 144 -0.09 7.90 5.59
N ALA A 145 0.78 7.76 6.58
CA ALA A 145 1.94 8.65 6.75
C ALA A 145 3.19 8.22 5.95
N ALA A 146 3.06 7.27 5.05
CA ALA A 146 4.06 6.88 4.04
C ALA A 146 3.32 6.45 2.77
N CYS A 147 2.46 7.35 2.25
CA CYS A 147 1.39 6.98 1.36
C CYS A 147 1.86 6.51 -0.03
N GLY A 148 3.11 6.74 -0.40
CA GLY A 148 3.60 6.34 -1.71
C GLY A 148 2.74 6.92 -2.82
N SER A 149 2.23 6.09 -3.72
CA SER A 149 1.28 6.50 -4.76
C SER A 149 -0.16 6.72 -4.27
N GLY A 150 -0.44 6.56 -2.98
CA GLY A 150 -1.77 6.72 -2.39
C GLY A 150 -2.66 5.48 -2.39
N ALA A 151 -2.10 4.28 -2.55
CA ALA A 151 -2.86 3.03 -2.71
C ALA A 151 -3.86 2.78 -1.56
N PHE A 152 -3.44 2.90 -0.29
CA PHE A 152 -4.34 2.75 0.85
C PHE A 152 -5.43 3.82 0.90
N LEU A 153 -5.11 5.05 0.53
CA LEU A 153 -6.07 6.16 0.52
C LEU A 153 -7.13 5.97 -0.56
N VAL A 154 -6.72 5.57 -1.77
CA VAL A 154 -7.65 5.27 -2.88
C VAL A 154 -8.55 4.09 -2.51
N LYS A 155 -7.99 2.99 -2.00
CA LYS A 155 -8.77 1.82 -1.57
C LYS A 155 -9.77 2.20 -0.48
N SER A 156 -9.33 2.95 0.54
CA SER A 156 -10.21 3.43 1.61
C SER A 156 -11.32 4.32 1.05
N MET A 157 -10.99 5.27 0.19
CA MET A 157 -11.96 6.15 -0.44
C MET A 157 -13.05 5.37 -1.19
N CYS A 158 -12.66 4.43 -2.03
CA CYS A 158 -13.59 3.66 -2.85
C CYS A 158 -14.52 2.80 -1.99
N ASN A 159 -13.98 2.10 -0.99
CA ASN A 159 -14.78 1.24 -0.11
C ASN A 159 -15.71 2.05 0.80
N MET A 160 -15.23 3.15 1.39
CA MET A 160 -16.05 4.06 2.21
C MET A 160 -17.18 4.69 1.39
N ILE A 161 -16.92 5.09 0.14
CA ILE A 161 -17.94 5.63 -0.77
C ILE A 161 -18.96 4.56 -1.16
N LYS A 162 -18.52 3.33 -1.42
CA LYS A 162 -19.41 2.20 -1.69
C LYS A 162 -20.34 1.92 -0.50
N GLU A 163 -19.80 1.89 0.71
CA GLU A 163 -20.56 1.75 1.96
C GLU A 163 -21.56 2.91 2.15
N ALA A 164 -21.18 4.12 1.76
CA ALA A 164 -22.03 5.33 1.83
C ALA A 164 -23.13 5.40 0.77
N GLY A 165 -23.29 4.39 -0.06
CA GLY A 165 -24.34 4.33 -1.10
C GLY A 165 -23.94 4.92 -2.44
N GLY A 166 -22.63 5.12 -2.68
CA GLY A 166 -22.08 5.50 -3.97
C GLY A 166 -21.63 6.95 -4.11
N ILE A 167 -21.04 7.25 -5.29
CA ILE A 167 -20.27 8.48 -5.56
C ILE A 167 -21.10 9.77 -5.54
N ASN A 168 -22.41 9.66 -5.75
CA ASN A 168 -23.31 10.81 -5.85
C ASN A 168 -23.91 11.24 -4.50
N THR A 169 -23.46 10.64 -3.39
CA THR A 169 -23.93 10.96 -2.05
C THR A 169 -23.20 12.16 -1.46
N LYS A 170 -23.86 12.89 -0.54
CA LYS A 170 -23.20 13.95 0.25
C LYS A 170 -22.03 13.37 1.07
N LYS A 171 -22.21 12.14 1.57
CA LYS A 171 -21.17 11.43 2.33
C LYS A 171 -19.94 11.14 1.48
N ALA A 172 -20.10 10.79 0.19
CA ALA A 172 -18.98 10.63 -0.72
C ALA A 172 -18.16 11.92 -0.87
N THR A 173 -18.81 13.07 -0.95
CA THR A 173 -18.13 14.38 -0.98
C THR A 173 -17.40 14.67 0.32
N GLU A 174 -17.98 14.32 1.44
CA GLU A 174 -17.36 14.48 2.76
C GLU A 174 -16.13 13.56 2.93
N ILE A 175 -16.24 12.27 2.56
CA ILE A 175 -15.14 11.31 2.58
C ILE A 175 -13.94 11.86 1.80
N LYS A 176 -14.16 12.27 0.56
CA LYS A 176 -13.12 12.84 -0.30
C LYS A 176 -12.48 14.12 0.26
N GLY A 177 -13.28 14.98 0.87
CA GLY A 177 -12.80 16.29 1.29
C GLY A 177 -12.24 16.34 2.71
N LYS A 178 -12.52 15.34 3.56
CA LYS A 178 -12.27 15.48 5.00
C LYS A 178 -11.75 14.23 5.71
N GLN A 179 -11.81 13.05 5.10
CA GLN A 179 -11.59 11.81 5.85
C GLN A 179 -10.33 11.03 5.46
N LEU A 180 -9.59 11.50 4.45
CA LEU A 180 -8.40 10.81 3.92
C LEU A 180 -7.20 11.75 4.00
N TYR A 181 -6.12 11.32 4.66
CA TYR A 181 -4.93 12.09 4.91
C TYR A 181 -3.68 11.28 4.58
N GLY A 182 -2.68 11.91 3.96
CA GLY A 182 -1.44 11.24 3.59
C GLY A 182 -0.21 12.12 3.70
N ILE A 183 0.93 11.48 3.99
CA ILE A 183 2.24 12.09 3.95
C ILE A 183 3.14 11.27 3.02
N GLU A 184 3.86 11.95 2.15
CA GLU A 184 4.92 11.37 1.33
C GLU A 184 6.13 12.28 1.30
N PHE A 185 7.31 11.70 1.45
CA PHE A 185 8.56 12.45 1.52
C PHE A 185 9.14 12.77 0.14
N ASP A 186 9.11 11.79 -0.76
CA ASP A 186 9.69 11.92 -2.09
C ASP A 186 8.84 12.80 -3.00
N ARG A 187 9.46 13.82 -3.61
CA ARG A 187 8.76 14.82 -4.45
C ARG A 187 8.04 14.20 -5.65
N GLU A 188 8.69 13.26 -6.34
CA GLU A 188 8.09 12.64 -7.53
C GLU A 188 6.94 11.70 -7.15
N ILE A 189 7.10 10.94 -6.07
CA ILE A 189 6.08 10.04 -5.57
C ILE A 189 4.90 10.80 -4.97
N TYR A 190 5.16 11.89 -4.28
CA TYR A 190 4.11 12.80 -3.81
C TYR A 190 3.29 13.37 -4.97
N ALA A 191 3.95 13.82 -6.07
CA ALA A 191 3.25 14.25 -7.27
C ALA A 191 2.39 13.12 -7.88
N LEU A 192 2.90 11.88 -7.86
CA LEU A 192 2.15 10.72 -8.31
C LEU A 192 0.94 10.44 -7.43
N ALA A 193 1.07 10.52 -6.10
CA ALA A 193 -0.05 10.38 -5.17
C ALA A 193 -1.13 11.43 -5.42
N CYS A 194 -0.73 12.70 -5.61
CA CYS A 194 -1.65 13.77 -5.94
C CYS A 194 -2.40 13.49 -7.25
N ALA A 195 -1.71 13.04 -8.29
CA ALA A 195 -2.34 12.67 -9.55
C ALA A 195 -3.31 11.50 -9.40
N ASN A 196 -2.93 10.46 -8.65
CA ASN A 196 -3.78 9.31 -8.38
C ASN A 196 -5.08 9.70 -7.67
N MET A 197 -4.98 10.49 -6.61
CA MET A 197 -6.17 11.01 -5.90
C MET A 197 -7.05 11.86 -6.82
N LEU A 198 -6.45 12.70 -7.68
CA LEU A 198 -7.18 13.50 -8.66
C LEU A 198 -7.91 12.63 -9.69
N ILE A 199 -7.29 11.56 -10.21
CA ILE A 199 -7.91 10.60 -11.13
C ILE A 199 -9.20 10.04 -10.53
N HIS A 200 -9.18 9.70 -9.25
CA HIS A 200 -10.33 9.16 -8.53
C HIS A 200 -11.33 10.24 -8.05
N LYS A 201 -11.23 11.46 -8.56
CA LYS A 201 -12.13 12.59 -8.24
C LYS A 201 -12.08 13.04 -6.77
N ASP A 202 -10.96 12.83 -6.10
CA ASP A 202 -10.70 13.50 -4.83
C ASP A 202 -10.34 14.97 -5.10
N GLY A 203 -11.31 15.85 -4.82
CA GLY A 203 -11.17 17.28 -5.17
C GLY A 203 -10.35 18.10 -4.17
N LYS A 204 -9.94 17.58 -3.02
CA LYS A 204 -9.31 18.36 -1.95
C LYS A 204 -8.05 17.74 -1.36
N THR A 205 -7.57 16.69 -1.90
CA THR A 205 -6.38 15.94 -1.51
C THR A 205 -5.67 16.44 -0.23
N ASN A 206 -5.97 15.85 0.93
CA ASN A 206 -5.27 16.17 2.17
C ASN A 206 -3.96 15.41 2.25
N LEU A 207 -3.09 15.62 1.26
CA LEU A 207 -1.74 15.08 1.20
C LEU A 207 -0.74 16.20 1.51
N GLU A 208 0.35 15.86 2.20
CA GLU A 208 1.46 16.78 2.46
C GLU A 208 2.79 16.15 2.10
N GLN A 209 3.69 16.98 1.54
CA GLN A 209 5.07 16.55 1.28
C GLN A 209 5.91 16.83 2.51
N LEU A 210 5.99 15.85 3.41
CA LEU A 210 6.71 15.97 4.68
C LEU A 210 7.53 14.70 4.94
N ASP A 211 8.52 14.84 5.80
CA ASP A 211 9.24 13.71 6.37
C ASP A 211 8.52 13.23 7.64
N SER A 212 7.90 12.06 7.58
CA SER A 212 7.14 11.47 8.68
C SER A 212 7.97 11.16 9.93
N ARG A 213 9.29 11.37 9.90
CA ARG A 213 10.19 11.25 11.05
C ARG A 213 10.32 12.55 11.85
N THR A 214 9.78 13.66 11.35
CA THR A 214 9.96 15.00 11.90
C THR A 214 8.84 15.41 12.84
N GLU A 215 9.14 16.38 13.70
CA GLU A 215 8.12 16.99 14.56
C GLU A 215 7.08 17.81 13.76
N GLU A 216 7.46 18.31 12.58
CA GLU A 216 6.53 18.99 11.68
C GLU A 216 5.40 18.04 11.23
N ALA A 217 5.78 16.83 10.78
CA ALA A 217 4.81 15.79 10.42
C ALA A 217 3.96 15.37 11.63
N SER A 218 4.59 15.20 12.80
CA SER A 218 3.90 14.88 14.05
C SER A 218 2.86 15.95 14.42
N LYS A 219 3.23 17.22 14.27
CA LYS A 219 2.31 18.34 14.51
C LYS A 219 1.16 18.33 13.51
N TRP A 220 1.46 18.16 12.22
CA TRP A 220 0.43 18.09 11.19
C TRP A 220 -0.58 16.97 11.46
N ILE A 221 -0.12 15.78 11.88
CA ILE A 221 -1.00 14.65 12.24
C ILE A 221 -1.89 15.03 13.44
N ARG A 222 -1.33 15.63 14.49
CA ARG A 222 -2.09 16.05 15.68
C ARG A 222 -3.13 17.13 15.38
N ASP A 223 -2.86 17.99 14.41
CA ASP A 223 -3.75 19.08 14.00
C ASP A 223 -4.94 18.59 13.13
N ILE A 224 -4.94 17.31 12.69
CA ILE A 224 -6.08 16.74 11.96
C ILE A 224 -7.29 16.67 12.90
N TYR A 225 -8.26 17.53 12.64
CA TYR A 225 -9.52 17.54 13.36
C TYR A 225 -10.65 18.00 12.44
N VAL A 226 -11.61 17.13 12.18
CA VAL A 226 -12.67 17.35 11.19
C VAL A 226 -14.04 17.15 11.79
N LYS A 227 -14.96 18.04 11.44
CA LYS A 227 -16.38 17.87 11.79
C LYS A 227 -17.10 17.18 10.64
N LEU A 228 -17.61 15.99 10.92
CA LEU A 228 -18.39 15.21 9.98
C LEU A 228 -19.88 15.51 10.14
N GLU A 229 -20.64 15.37 9.03
CA GLU A 229 -22.08 15.63 9.01
C GLU A 229 -22.80 14.61 9.91
N GLY A 230 -23.69 15.11 10.76
CA GLY A 230 -24.43 14.28 11.74
C GLY A 230 -23.68 13.92 13.00
N GLU A 231 -22.42 14.34 13.15
CA GLU A 231 -21.63 14.14 14.37
C GLU A 231 -21.68 15.38 15.28
N ASN A 232 -21.85 15.15 16.56
CA ASN A 232 -21.89 16.25 17.56
C ASN A 232 -20.51 16.85 17.79
N GLN A 233 -19.46 16.03 17.71
CA GLN A 233 -18.06 16.41 17.93
C GLN A 233 -17.24 16.14 16.69
N GLY A 234 -16.15 16.90 16.52
CA GLY A 234 -15.18 16.61 15.50
C GLY A 234 -14.37 15.34 15.80
N LYS A 235 -13.79 14.77 14.77
CA LYS A 235 -12.94 13.58 14.84
C LYS A 235 -11.53 13.91 14.39
N SER A 236 -10.57 13.35 15.08
CA SER A 236 -9.18 13.23 14.64
C SER A 236 -9.00 11.92 13.86
N VAL A 237 -7.76 11.55 13.54
CA VAL A 237 -7.43 10.26 12.93
C VAL A 237 -7.97 9.11 13.79
N THR A 238 -8.70 8.18 13.17
CA THR A 238 -9.27 6.99 13.83
C THR A 238 -8.64 5.69 13.36
N LYS A 239 -8.10 5.70 12.14
CA LYS A 239 -7.46 4.52 11.52
C LYS A 239 -6.17 4.93 10.82
N VAL A 240 -5.15 4.09 10.94
CA VAL A 240 -3.89 4.22 10.19
C VAL A 240 -3.65 2.96 9.39
N LEU A 241 -3.38 3.13 8.10
CA LEU A 241 -2.95 2.08 7.18
C LEU A 241 -1.64 2.51 6.56
N MET A 242 -0.55 1.76 6.74
CA MET A 242 0.75 2.21 6.29
C MET A 242 1.67 1.05 5.91
N ASN A 243 2.39 1.22 4.80
CA ASN A 243 3.51 0.38 4.39
C ASN A 243 4.79 1.25 4.35
N PRO A 244 5.46 1.48 5.49
CA PRO A 244 6.62 2.35 5.54
C PRO A 244 7.81 1.72 4.79
N PRO A 245 8.78 2.53 4.33
CA PRO A 245 9.93 2.02 3.59
C PRO A 245 10.74 1.04 4.44
N PHE A 246 11.07 -0.14 3.87
CA PHE A 246 11.78 -1.21 4.59
C PHE A 246 13.27 -0.95 4.75
N GLU A 247 13.84 -0.08 3.95
CA GLU A 247 15.26 0.23 3.96
C GLU A 247 15.70 0.87 5.28
N ARG A 248 16.86 0.44 5.75
CA ARG A 248 17.43 0.89 7.04
C ARG A 248 17.66 2.40 7.08
N THR A 249 18.03 2.98 5.95
CA THR A 249 18.33 4.42 5.80
C THR A 249 17.13 5.32 6.06
N TYR A 250 15.91 4.84 5.78
CA TYR A 250 14.68 5.62 5.96
C TYR A 250 14.09 5.56 7.37
N GLY A 251 14.65 4.73 8.26
CA GLY A 251 14.23 4.71 9.67
C GLY A 251 12.79 4.28 9.88
N CYS A 252 12.39 3.16 9.29
CA CYS A 252 11.05 2.57 9.36
C CYS A 252 10.40 2.68 10.75
N MET A 253 11.09 2.26 11.80
CA MET A 253 10.54 2.29 13.17
C MET A 253 10.45 3.70 13.76
N THR A 254 11.25 4.66 13.25
CA THR A 254 11.09 6.07 13.63
C THR A 254 9.77 6.62 13.08
N ILE A 255 9.42 6.28 11.83
CA ILE A 255 8.14 6.65 11.23
C ILE A 255 6.99 6.04 12.02
N VAL A 256 7.03 4.72 12.26
CA VAL A 256 5.99 4.00 13.02
C VAL A 256 5.78 4.63 14.40
N LYS A 257 6.87 4.89 15.12
CA LYS A 257 6.79 5.51 16.44
C LYS A 257 6.19 6.91 16.38
N ASN A 258 6.66 7.77 15.48
CA ASN A 258 6.13 9.12 15.31
C ASN A 258 4.63 9.13 15.02
N VAL A 259 4.17 8.21 14.17
CA VAL A 259 2.74 8.09 13.86
C VAL A 259 1.96 7.65 15.09
N LEU A 260 2.39 6.59 15.78
CA LEU A 260 1.74 6.10 16.99
C LEU A 260 1.65 7.16 18.10
N ASP A 261 2.73 7.94 18.30
CA ASP A 261 2.79 9.03 19.29
C ASP A 261 1.92 10.25 18.88
N SER A 262 1.59 10.39 17.60
CA SER A 262 0.91 11.58 17.07
C SER A 262 -0.59 11.41 16.90
N VAL A 263 -1.08 10.18 16.73
CA VAL A 263 -2.51 9.90 16.62
C VAL A 263 -3.17 9.81 18.01
N PRO A 264 -4.49 10.06 18.13
CA PRO A 264 -5.19 9.93 19.41
C PRO A 264 -5.06 8.54 20.03
N ALA A 265 -5.11 8.47 21.35
CA ALA A 265 -5.16 7.20 22.07
C ALA A 265 -6.42 6.39 21.64
N GLY A 266 -6.23 5.10 21.38
CA GLY A 266 -7.28 4.20 20.89
C GLY A 266 -7.41 4.16 19.37
N THR A 267 -6.58 4.89 18.61
CA THR A 267 -6.52 4.75 17.16
C THR A 267 -5.99 3.38 16.79
N THR A 268 -6.68 2.66 15.88
CA THR A 268 -6.22 1.38 15.36
C THR A 268 -5.27 1.63 14.20
N CYS A 269 -4.05 1.10 14.31
CA CYS A 269 -2.98 1.32 13.34
C CYS A 269 -2.47 -0.01 12.81
N ALA A 270 -2.51 -0.22 11.49
CA ALA A 270 -1.96 -1.39 10.84
C ALA A 270 -0.73 -1.01 9.98
N PHE A 271 0.40 -1.67 10.25
CA PHE A 271 1.66 -1.44 9.57
C PHE A 271 2.17 -2.71 8.91
N ILE A 272 2.64 -2.62 7.67
CA ILE A 272 3.40 -3.69 7.04
C ILE A 272 4.87 -3.48 7.40
N LEU A 273 5.47 -4.45 8.07
CA LEU A 273 6.88 -4.39 8.46
C LEU A 273 7.58 -5.69 8.09
N PRO A 274 8.88 -5.64 7.76
CA PRO A 274 9.67 -6.87 7.63
C PRO A 274 9.58 -7.70 8.91
N ASP A 275 9.51 -9.02 8.75
CA ASP A 275 9.51 -9.97 9.86
C ASP A 275 10.66 -9.65 10.83
N LYS A 276 10.45 -9.80 12.11
CA LYS A 276 11.43 -9.50 13.17
C LYS A 276 11.95 -8.06 13.22
N LYS A 277 11.35 -7.12 12.45
CA LYS A 277 11.79 -5.72 12.51
C LYS A 277 11.55 -5.13 13.90
N LEU A 278 10.34 -5.32 14.40
CA LEU A 278 9.94 -4.86 15.74
C LEU A 278 10.74 -5.58 16.83
N GLU A 279 11.00 -6.87 16.65
CA GLU A 279 11.78 -7.68 17.59
C GLU A 279 13.24 -7.20 17.71
N LYS A 280 13.87 -6.87 16.57
CA LYS A 280 15.22 -6.28 16.54
C LYS A 280 15.27 -4.92 17.24
N ASP A 281 14.24 -4.12 17.08
CA ASP A 281 14.14 -2.81 17.70
C ASP A 281 13.81 -2.89 19.20
N LEU A 282 13.21 -3.99 19.68
CA LEU A 282 13.13 -4.31 21.12
C LEU A 282 14.50 -4.62 21.74
N LEU A 283 15.31 -5.36 21.00
CA LEU A 283 16.67 -5.70 21.41
C LEU A 283 17.61 -4.49 21.29
N ASP A 284 17.31 -3.57 20.38
CA ASP A 284 17.99 -2.28 20.29
C ASP A 284 17.34 -1.33 21.31
N LYS A 285 18.08 -1.01 22.38
CA LYS A 285 17.68 -0.14 23.51
C LYS A 285 17.02 1.19 23.10
N LYS A 286 17.02 1.52 21.81
CA LYS A 286 16.54 2.80 21.27
C LYS A 286 15.03 2.85 21.03
N TYR A 287 14.36 1.77 20.59
CA TYR A 287 12.96 1.83 20.14
C TYR A 287 12.03 0.77 20.74
N GLY A 288 12.45 -0.46 20.96
CA GLY A 288 11.55 -1.56 21.24
C GLY A 288 10.74 -1.43 22.53
N ASN A 289 11.42 -1.19 23.66
CA ASN A 289 10.73 -1.02 24.95
C ASN A 289 9.85 0.24 25.02
N LYS A 290 10.12 1.25 24.20
CA LYS A 290 9.32 2.48 24.19
C LYS A 290 8.02 2.31 23.42
N VAL A 291 8.01 1.59 22.28
CA VAL A 291 6.79 1.40 21.48
C VAL A 291 5.75 0.64 22.28
N LEU A 292 6.09 -0.53 22.83
CA LEU A 292 5.15 -1.34 23.62
C LEU A 292 4.82 -0.78 25.01
N LYS A 293 5.65 0.11 25.54
CA LYS A 293 5.35 0.80 26.78
C LYS A 293 4.16 1.75 26.63
N ASP A 294 4.04 2.37 25.46
CA ASP A 294 3.08 3.43 25.20
C ASP A 294 1.93 2.99 24.27
N HIS A 295 2.15 1.91 23.48
CA HIS A 295 1.19 1.43 22.48
C HIS A 295 1.07 -0.09 22.53
N ARG A 296 -0.13 -0.61 22.35
CA ARG A 296 -0.43 -2.03 22.42
C ARG A 296 -0.39 -2.67 21.04
N LEU A 297 0.44 -3.69 20.86
CA LEU A 297 0.40 -4.59 19.72
C LEU A 297 -0.64 -5.67 20.01
N THR A 298 -1.68 -5.75 19.20
CA THR A 298 -2.80 -6.68 19.38
C THR A 298 -2.69 -7.92 18.51
N THR A 299 -2.29 -7.73 17.26
CA THR A 299 -2.31 -8.78 16.25
C THR A 299 -1.09 -8.72 15.36
N ILE A 300 -0.55 -9.87 15.00
CA ILE A 300 0.47 -10.04 13.97
C ILE A 300 -0.10 -10.99 12.92
N VAL A 301 -0.13 -10.56 11.66
CA VAL A 301 -0.51 -11.40 10.53
C VAL A 301 0.70 -11.57 9.63
N LYS A 302 1.33 -12.75 9.67
CA LYS A 302 2.42 -13.09 8.76
C LYS A 302 1.86 -13.29 7.35
N LEU A 303 2.45 -12.57 6.39
CA LEU A 303 2.06 -12.65 5.00
C LEU A 303 2.80 -13.77 4.26
N PRO A 304 2.25 -14.26 3.13
CA PRO A 304 2.92 -15.23 2.27
C PRO A 304 4.31 -14.74 1.83
N GLU A 305 5.28 -15.64 1.78
CA GLU A 305 6.69 -15.29 1.49
C GLU A 305 6.91 -14.55 0.17
N LYS A 306 6.00 -14.75 -0.80
CA LYS A 306 6.09 -14.14 -2.14
C LYS A 306 5.31 -12.84 -2.28
N THR A 307 4.73 -12.31 -1.21
CA THR A 307 3.95 -11.06 -1.26
C THR A 307 4.82 -9.87 -1.65
N PHE A 308 6.02 -9.80 -1.07
CA PHE A 308 7.01 -8.77 -1.42
C PHE A 308 8.29 -9.39 -1.96
N SER A 309 8.87 -8.77 -3.00
CA SER A 309 10.09 -9.29 -3.63
C SER A 309 11.30 -9.18 -2.69
N GLY A 310 11.81 -10.32 -2.25
CA GLY A 310 13.06 -10.42 -1.48
C GLY A 310 12.94 -10.02 0.00
N VAL A 311 11.73 -9.81 0.51
CA VAL A 311 11.47 -9.49 1.91
C VAL A 311 10.26 -10.27 2.39
N THR A 312 10.40 -10.98 3.51
CA THR A 312 9.27 -11.51 4.26
C THR A 312 8.71 -10.43 5.17
N ALA A 313 7.42 -10.24 5.15
CA ALA A 313 6.75 -9.17 5.88
C ALA A 313 5.51 -9.68 6.62
N SER A 314 5.17 -8.97 7.68
CA SER A 314 3.95 -9.20 8.45
C SER A 314 3.18 -7.89 8.62
N ILE A 315 1.89 -7.99 8.84
CA ILE A 315 1.04 -6.88 9.28
C ILE A 315 1.03 -6.87 10.79
N PHE A 316 1.34 -5.71 11.37
CA PHE A 316 1.31 -5.46 12.81
C PHE A 316 0.20 -4.48 13.12
N VAL A 317 -0.78 -4.91 13.94
CA VAL A 317 -1.92 -4.10 14.33
C VAL A 317 -1.72 -3.58 15.74
N PHE A 318 -1.67 -2.26 15.87
CA PHE A 318 -1.51 -1.55 17.14
C PHE A 318 -2.77 -0.80 17.54
N GLU A 319 -2.92 -0.61 18.83
CA GLU A 319 -3.81 0.35 19.44
C GLU A 319 -2.94 1.42 20.12
N SER A 320 -3.00 2.66 19.61
CA SER A 320 -2.18 3.77 20.09
C SER A 320 -2.52 4.21 21.50
N GLY A 321 -1.55 4.75 22.24
CA GLY A 321 -1.76 5.35 23.56
C GLY A 321 -2.23 4.38 24.65
N LYS A 322 -2.07 3.07 24.45
CA LYS A 322 -2.38 2.03 25.43
C LYS A 322 -1.15 1.14 25.62
N PRO A 323 -0.58 1.01 26.81
CA PRO A 323 0.60 0.17 27.01
C PRO A 323 0.27 -1.32 26.79
N GLN A 324 1.28 -2.10 26.36
CA GLN A 324 1.15 -3.55 26.19
C GLN A 324 0.84 -4.26 27.50
N ASN A 325 1.50 -3.83 28.58
CA ASN A 325 1.49 -4.55 29.84
C ASN A 325 1.86 -6.04 29.64
N GLU A 326 1.19 -6.95 30.33
CA GLU A 326 1.38 -8.41 30.21
C GLU A 326 0.42 -9.06 29.19
N GLN A 327 -0.25 -8.24 28.35
CA GLN A 327 -1.22 -8.78 27.39
C GLN A 327 -0.53 -9.50 26.24
N ASN A 328 -1.00 -10.70 25.95
CA ASN A 328 -0.54 -11.49 24.82
C ASN A 328 -1.00 -10.87 23.49
N ILE A 329 -0.23 -11.17 22.46
CA ILE A 329 -0.49 -10.80 21.08
C ILE A 329 -1.03 -12.05 20.37
N ILE A 330 -1.96 -11.87 19.45
CA ILE A 330 -2.48 -12.96 18.64
C ILE A 330 -1.78 -12.97 17.28
N GLY A 331 -1.14 -14.07 16.95
CA GLY A 331 -0.48 -14.26 15.65
C GLY A 331 -1.28 -15.17 14.74
N TYR A 332 -1.28 -14.84 13.44
CA TYR A 332 -1.81 -15.66 12.35
C TYR A 332 -0.80 -15.76 11.22
N TYR A 333 -0.86 -16.83 10.46
CA TYR A 333 -0.03 -17.01 9.28
C TYR A 333 -0.90 -17.33 8.05
N ILE A 334 -0.86 -16.41 7.08
CA ILE A 334 -1.44 -16.64 5.76
C ILE A 334 -0.37 -17.30 4.89
N GLU A 335 -0.47 -18.62 4.69
CA GLU A 335 0.53 -19.39 3.95
C GLU A 335 0.48 -19.06 2.45
N GLU A 336 -0.71 -18.91 1.89
CA GLU A 336 -0.92 -18.59 0.48
C GLU A 336 -1.98 -17.50 0.27
N ASP A 337 -1.81 -16.69 -0.76
CA ASP A 337 -2.77 -15.68 -1.21
C ASP A 337 -3.52 -16.09 -2.49
N GLY A 338 -3.36 -17.32 -2.95
CA GLY A 338 -4.00 -17.82 -4.16
C GLY A 338 -3.46 -17.28 -5.47
N LEU A 339 -2.53 -16.30 -5.40
CA LEU A 339 -1.95 -15.67 -6.59
C LEU A 339 -0.86 -16.53 -7.21
N GLU A 340 -0.89 -16.66 -8.54
CA GLU A 340 0.10 -17.41 -9.31
C GLU A 340 1.05 -16.47 -10.05
N THR A 341 2.31 -16.90 -10.22
CA THR A 341 3.28 -16.14 -11.03
C THR A 341 3.03 -16.39 -12.51
N VAL A 342 2.58 -15.35 -13.21
CA VAL A 342 2.37 -15.37 -14.66
C VAL A 342 3.60 -14.79 -15.36
N LYS A 343 4.09 -15.49 -16.40
CA LYS A 343 5.29 -15.08 -17.13
C LYS A 343 5.14 -13.64 -17.65
N ASN A 344 6.07 -12.78 -17.28
CA ASN A 344 6.10 -11.35 -17.61
C ASN A 344 4.88 -10.52 -17.11
N GLN A 345 4.08 -11.06 -16.19
CA GLN A 345 2.90 -10.38 -15.69
C GLN A 345 2.87 -10.24 -14.15
N GLY A 346 3.91 -10.74 -13.49
CA GLY A 346 3.94 -10.75 -12.02
C GLY A 346 2.97 -11.76 -11.43
N ARG A 347 2.56 -11.53 -10.20
CA ARG A 347 1.59 -12.40 -9.49
C ARG A 347 0.18 -11.91 -9.77
N GLN A 348 -0.71 -12.82 -10.14
CA GLN A 348 -2.11 -12.52 -10.47
C GLN A 348 -3.02 -13.61 -9.90
N ASP A 349 -4.22 -13.23 -9.51
CA ASP A 349 -5.27 -14.16 -9.09
C ASP A 349 -6.04 -14.72 -10.30
N ILE A 350 -5.37 -15.56 -11.09
CA ILE A 350 -5.94 -16.16 -12.31
C ILE A 350 -7.04 -17.18 -12.04
N LYS A 351 -7.15 -17.64 -10.80
CA LYS A 351 -8.15 -18.64 -10.37
C LYS A 351 -9.26 -18.05 -9.51
N ASN A 352 -9.28 -16.73 -9.32
CA ASN A 352 -10.24 -16.01 -8.50
C ASN A 352 -10.35 -16.61 -7.07
N ARG A 353 -9.21 -16.91 -6.44
CA ARG A 353 -9.14 -17.53 -5.11
C ARG A 353 -9.02 -16.51 -3.98
N TRP A 354 -8.52 -15.32 -4.27
CA TRP A 354 -8.20 -14.36 -3.23
C TRP A 354 -9.41 -13.95 -2.41
N ASP A 355 -10.55 -13.70 -3.03
CA ASP A 355 -11.76 -13.27 -2.32
C ASP A 355 -12.18 -14.27 -1.23
N ASP A 356 -12.12 -15.56 -1.51
CA ASP A 356 -12.43 -16.61 -0.53
C ASP A 356 -11.38 -16.68 0.59
N ILE A 357 -10.10 -16.53 0.24
CA ILE A 357 -8.99 -16.52 1.18
C ILE A 357 -9.08 -15.29 2.09
N GLU A 358 -9.30 -14.11 1.51
CA GLU A 358 -9.48 -12.86 2.27
C GLU A 358 -10.66 -12.97 3.24
N ASN A 359 -11.83 -13.41 2.75
CA ASN A 359 -13.03 -13.57 3.57
C ASN A 359 -12.78 -14.51 4.74
N TYR A 360 -12.14 -15.66 4.50
CA TYR A 360 -11.79 -16.59 5.56
C TYR A 360 -10.91 -15.94 6.62
N TRP A 361 -9.80 -15.29 6.23
CA TRP A 361 -8.85 -14.74 7.19
C TRP A 361 -9.41 -13.54 7.95
N ILE A 362 -10.18 -12.67 7.30
CA ILE A 362 -10.85 -11.57 7.98
C ILE A 362 -11.78 -12.12 9.07
N GLN A 363 -12.61 -13.11 8.74
CA GLN A 363 -13.50 -13.72 9.72
C GLN A 363 -12.72 -14.44 10.83
N ALA A 364 -11.73 -15.26 10.49
CA ALA A 364 -10.93 -16.01 11.47
C ALA A 364 -10.22 -15.08 12.46
N ILE A 365 -9.70 -13.95 11.99
CA ILE A 365 -9.00 -12.97 12.85
C ILE A 365 -10.00 -12.23 13.74
N HIS A 366 -11.15 -11.80 13.22
CA HIS A 366 -12.17 -11.10 13.99
C HIS A 366 -12.82 -12.01 15.05
N ASP A 367 -13.06 -13.26 14.71
CA ASP A 367 -13.61 -14.27 15.64
C ASP A 367 -12.57 -14.80 16.64
N GLY A 368 -11.28 -14.49 16.42
CA GLY A 368 -10.18 -14.95 17.26
C GLY A 368 -9.88 -16.46 17.14
N VAL A 369 -10.20 -17.07 16.01
CA VAL A 369 -10.07 -18.51 15.74
C VAL A 369 -9.41 -18.76 14.40
N ASP A 370 -8.88 -19.98 14.20
CA ASP A 370 -8.39 -20.45 12.90
C ASP A 370 -8.67 -21.96 12.77
N PRO A 371 -9.93 -22.31 12.48
CA PRO A 371 -10.32 -23.73 12.47
C PRO A 371 -9.82 -24.50 11.24
N LYS A 372 -9.49 -23.81 10.14
CA LYS A 372 -9.11 -24.45 8.87
C LYS A 372 -7.62 -24.74 8.76
N TYR A 373 -6.78 -23.74 9.10
CA TYR A 373 -5.33 -23.83 8.87
C TYR A 373 -4.54 -24.04 10.16
N ASN A 374 -5.16 -23.84 11.31
CA ASN A 374 -4.56 -24.02 12.63
C ASN A 374 -3.22 -23.28 12.82
N THR A 375 -3.14 -22.06 12.27
CA THR A 375 -1.92 -21.22 12.32
C THR A 375 -1.95 -20.20 13.46
N ARG A 376 -3.08 -20.06 14.15
CA ARG A 376 -3.23 -19.12 15.25
C ARG A 376 -2.28 -19.41 16.39
N GLN A 377 -1.55 -18.40 16.83
CA GLN A 377 -0.61 -18.47 17.96
C GLN A 377 -0.92 -17.39 19.01
N ILE A 378 -0.64 -17.74 20.26
CA ILE A 378 -0.55 -16.77 21.37
C ILE A 378 0.93 -16.40 21.52
N ILE A 379 1.26 -15.12 21.32
CA ILE A 379 2.62 -14.60 21.36
C ILE A 379 2.81 -13.85 22.66
N ASN A 380 3.80 -14.29 23.45
CA ASN A 380 4.21 -13.59 24.64
C ASN A 380 5.16 -12.44 24.28
N PRO A 381 4.79 -11.16 24.51
CA PRO A 381 5.59 -10.01 24.11
C PRO A 381 6.92 -9.88 24.87
N THR A 382 7.11 -10.61 25.98
CA THR A 382 8.38 -10.63 26.72
C THR A 382 9.40 -11.60 26.13
N GLU A 383 8.95 -12.54 25.28
CA GLU A 383 9.79 -13.55 24.64
C GLU A 383 10.11 -13.18 23.20
N HIS A 384 9.10 -12.82 22.42
CA HIS A 384 9.26 -12.43 21.03
C HIS A 384 8.07 -11.60 20.52
N LEU A 385 8.27 -10.90 19.38
CA LEU A 385 7.26 -10.04 18.74
C LEU A 385 7.06 -10.41 17.26
N SER A 386 7.10 -11.67 16.94
CA SER A 386 6.88 -12.15 15.57
C SER A 386 6.16 -13.49 15.60
N TYR A 387 5.46 -13.79 14.51
CA TYR A 387 4.93 -15.13 14.29
C TYR A 387 6.10 -16.11 14.19
N GLN A 388 6.08 -17.15 15.01
CA GLN A 388 7.07 -18.21 14.93
C GLN A 388 6.52 -19.32 14.01
N MET A 389 7.27 -19.66 12.97
CA MET A 389 6.92 -20.80 12.12
C MET A 389 6.88 -22.05 13.00
N PRO A 390 5.74 -22.78 13.05
CA PRO A 390 5.68 -24.03 13.78
C PRO A 390 6.70 -25.01 13.19
N GLU A 391 7.35 -25.77 14.07
CA GLU A 391 8.15 -26.91 13.60
C GLU A 391 7.20 -27.85 12.84
N LYS A 392 7.51 -28.08 11.58
CA LYS A 392 6.78 -29.09 10.81
C LYS A 392 7.04 -30.45 11.47
N PRO A 393 6.00 -31.25 11.74
CA PRO A 393 6.21 -32.64 12.16
C PRO A 393 7.16 -33.27 11.15
N PHE A 394 8.11 -34.05 11.66
CA PHE A 394 8.98 -34.84 10.80
C PHE A 394 8.11 -35.89 10.07
N GLU A 395 7.78 -35.62 8.83
CA GLU A 395 7.09 -36.57 7.96
C GLU A 395 8.14 -37.35 7.20
N ILE A 396 8.18 -38.64 7.46
CA ILE A 396 9.00 -39.55 6.65
C ILE A 396 8.29 -39.69 5.29
N CYS A 397 8.90 -39.13 4.27
CA CYS A 397 8.41 -39.33 2.90
C CYS A 397 9.06 -40.59 2.25
N GLU A 398 8.49 -41.01 1.14
CA GLU A 398 9.01 -42.16 0.38
C GLU A 398 10.48 -41.96 -0.03
N GLU A 399 10.87 -40.74 -0.35
CA GLU A 399 12.26 -40.38 -0.69
C GLU A 399 13.22 -40.56 0.47
N ASP A 400 12.83 -40.23 1.71
CA ASP A 400 13.65 -40.43 2.92
C ASP A 400 13.85 -41.92 3.17
N PHE A 401 12.80 -42.70 2.97
CA PHE A 401 12.86 -44.15 3.09
C PHE A 401 13.79 -44.75 2.04
N LEU A 402 13.64 -44.37 0.79
CA LEU A 402 14.50 -44.85 -0.31
C LEU A 402 15.96 -44.46 -0.09
N LYS A 403 16.21 -43.21 0.33
CA LYS A 403 17.56 -42.74 0.68
C LYS A 403 18.16 -43.58 1.79
N THR A 404 17.42 -43.79 2.88
CA THR A 404 17.90 -44.60 4.01
C THR A 404 18.19 -46.02 3.60
N MET A 405 17.36 -46.61 2.74
CA MET A 405 17.60 -47.99 2.20
C MET A 405 18.84 -48.04 1.31
N MET A 406 19.05 -47.03 0.45
CA MET A 406 20.25 -46.91 -0.37
C MET A 406 21.50 -46.75 0.46
N ASP A 407 21.48 -45.87 1.45
CA ASP A 407 22.59 -45.62 2.37
C ASP A 407 22.96 -46.90 3.16
N TYR A 408 21.96 -47.66 3.61
CA TYR A 408 22.16 -48.95 4.28
C TYR A 408 22.78 -50.00 3.35
N GLU A 409 22.32 -50.11 2.09
CA GLU A 409 22.90 -51.04 1.13
C GLU A 409 24.34 -50.63 0.72
N MET A 410 24.64 -49.38 0.64
CA MET A 410 25.99 -48.84 0.42
C MET A 410 26.91 -49.15 1.59
N TYR A 411 26.44 -48.91 2.83
CA TYR A 411 27.15 -49.26 4.05
C TYR A 411 27.51 -50.76 4.11
N LYS A 412 26.57 -51.63 3.79
CA LYS A 412 26.82 -53.09 3.72
C LYS A 412 27.94 -53.47 2.73
N ARG A 413 28.12 -52.67 1.71
CA ARG A 413 29.17 -52.87 0.68
C ARG A 413 30.47 -52.13 1.02
N GLY A 414 30.59 -51.57 2.20
CA GLY A 414 31.77 -50.81 2.65
C GLY A 414 31.99 -49.48 1.95
N ILE A 415 30.92 -48.94 1.35
CA ILE A 415 30.97 -47.63 0.72
C ILE A 415 30.54 -46.59 1.79
N ASP A 416 31.44 -45.68 2.14
CA ASP A 416 31.17 -44.61 3.11
C ASP A 416 30.32 -43.54 2.44
N VAL A 417 29.06 -43.42 2.84
CA VAL A 417 28.14 -42.39 2.37
C VAL A 417 28.38 -41.19 3.28
N LYS A 418 29.19 -40.24 2.87
CA LYS A 418 29.32 -38.95 3.57
C LYS A 418 27.99 -38.21 3.49
N ALA A 419 27.45 -37.89 4.66
CA ALA A 419 26.25 -37.10 4.87
C ALA A 419 26.37 -35.70 4.23
#